data_5a3d0ac6e2910f36c65b409065dbae26
#
_entry.id   5a3d0ac6e2910f36c65b409065dbae26
#
_cell.length_a   1.000
_cell.length_b   1.000
_cell.length_c   1.000
_cell.angle_alpha   90.00
_cell.angle_beta   90.00
_cell.angle_gamma   90.00
#
_symmetry.space_group_name_H-M   'P 1'
#
loop_
_entity.id
_entity.type
_entity.pdbx_description
1 polymer ?
#
loop_
_entity_poly.entity_id
_entity_poly.type
_entity_poly.pdbx_seq_one_letter_code
_entity_poly.pdbx_strand_id
1 'polypeptide(L)'
;LPPDYKGAIPEGYFAVESPTYVNWVPLRGFLVDGKTDAAVAMWTKGLKIYPLTQKENPPKLEIVNGSSVVMNTIHANNEKFYEEIAEVIQREPLDFLNPELRGNLASLGIEKGKEFAPDARMQEILKDGVAIANATARALSFRPRSETIHLYGEESAWFTAFDGGSYQWLYNGGTGGRNKDARSLFFYIATVNTPAMVLEMIGVGSQYALAAQDSADQYLDGAKNYNLTIPADVPAKDFWSIVVYDPQTRSMLQTNQPYPSKNNERNRDLVKNADGSTTIWFGPNSPEGKEANWIETVPSKGWFICLRLYGPLSPWFEKTWKPGEIELVD
;
A
#
# COMPACT_ATOMS: atom_id res chain seq x y z
N LEU A 1 -5.49 21.23 -11.09
CA LEU A 1 -6.17 22.50 -10.81
C LEU A 1 -6.89 22.42 -9.48
N PRO A 2 -6.80 23.42 -8.60
CA PRO A 2 -7.56 23.44 -7.35
C PRO A 2 -9.08 23.55 -7.63
N PRO A 3 -9.93 23.19 -6.66
CA PRO A 3 -11.38 23.12 -6.84
C PRO A 3 -12.04 24.41 -7.30
N ASP A 4 -11.48 25.55 -6.93
CA ASP A 4 -12.01 26.88 -7.21
C ASP A 4 -11.32 27.61 -8.37
N TYR A 5 -10.49 26.89 -9.14
CA TYR A 5 -9.78 27.48 -10.28
C TYR A 5 -10.75 27.94 -11.38
N LYS A 6 -10.65 29.21 -11.75
CA LYS A 6 -11.49 29.85 -12.80
C LYS A 6 -10.65 30.38 -13.97
N GLY A 7 -9.34 30.22 -13.91
CA GLY A 7 -8.44 30.73 -14.95
C GLY A 7 -8.48 29.89 -16.23
N ALA A 8 -8.00 30.47 -17.33
CA ALA A 8 -7.77 29.73 -18.56
C ALA A 8 -6.59 28.79 -18.41
N ILE A 9 -6.69 27.62 -19.06
CA ILE A 9 -5.59 26.68 -19.17
C ILE A 9 -4.72 27.11 -20.36
N PRO A 10 -3.43 27.38 -20.16
CA PRO A 10 -2.56 27.74 -21.28
C PRO A 10 -2.42 26.60 -22.27
N GLU A 11 -2.19 26.94 -23.54
CA GLU A 11 -1.89 25.97 -24.57
C GLU A 11 -0.65 25.12 -24.20
N GLY A 12 -0.71 23.82 -24.50
CA GLY A 12 0.36 22.87 -24.20
C GLY A 12 0.32 22.26 -22.78
N TYR A 13 -0.66 22.64 -21.95
CA TYR A 13 -0.84 22.06 -20.62
C TYR A 13 -1.96 21.05 -20.58
N PHE A 14 -1.71 19.91 -19.93
CA PHE A 14 -2.73 18.98 -19.51
C PHE A 14 -3.34 19.44 -18.18
N ALA A 15 -4.65 19.59 -18.13
CA ALA A 15 -5.37 19.98 -16.91
C ALA A 15 -5.97 18.74 -16.23
N VAL A 16 -5.68 18.57 -14.95
CA VAL A 16 -6.35 17.62 -14.08
C VAL A 16 -7.00 18.38 -12.95
N GLU A 17 -8.33 18.27 -12.84
CA GLU A 17 -9.08 18.87 -11.74
C GLU A 17 -8.93 18.01 -10.49
N SER A 18 -8.79 18.66 -9.33
CA SER A 18 -8.75 17.99 -8.04
C SER A 18 -9.91 18.47 -7.16
N PRO A 19 -10.59 17.59 -6.42
CA PRO A 19 -11.61 17.98 -5.45
C PRO A 19 -10.99 18.54 -4.15
N THR A 20 -9.66 18.52 -4.01
CA THR A 20 -8.93 18.96 -2.81
C THR A 20 -7.82 19.93 -3.16
N TYR A 21 -7.45 20.80 -2.21
CA TYR A 21 -6.31 21.72 -2.37
C TYR A 21 -4.97 20.99 -2.22
N VAL A 22 -4.89 20.01 -1.32
CA VAL A 22 -3.68 19.22 -1.13
C VAL A 22 -3.75 17.94 -1.94
N ASN A 23 -2.71 17.72 -2.74
CA ASN A 23 -2.59 16.55 -3.61
C ASN A 23 -1.25 15.87 -3.40
N TRP A 24 -1.28 14.54 -3.39
CA TRP A 24 -0.07 13.73 -3.45
C TRP A 24 0.15 13.25 -4.89
N VAL A 25 1.30 13.63 -5.45
CA VAL A 25 1.66 13.29 -6.83
C VAL A 25 2.93 12.45 -6.83
N PRO A 26 2.84 11.12 -6.80
CA PRO A 26 4.01 10.25 -6.87
C PRO A 26 4.56 10.24 -8.31
N LEU A 27 5.81 10.62 -8.47
CA LEU A 27 6.52 10.53 -9.73
C LEU A 27 7.56 9.41 -9.64
N ARG A 28 7.71 8.63 -10.71
CA ARG A 28 8.68 7.54 -10.79
C ARG A 28 9.70 7.81 -11.89
N GLY A 29 10.98 7.54 -11.59
CA GLY A 29 12.02 7.47 -12.60
C GLY A 29 12.21 6.02 -13.05
N PHE A 30 12.62 5.83 -14.31
CA PHE A 30 12.93 4.53 -14.87
C PHE A 30 14.43 4.26 -14.81
N LEU A 31 14.81 3.02 -14.56
CA LEU A 31 16.17 2.56 -14.75
C LEU A 31 16.45 2.38 -16.24
N VAL A 32 17.59 2.84 -16.69
CA VAL A 32 18.10 2.59 -18.04
C VAL A 32 19.36 1.73 -17.91
N ASP A 33 19.34 0.55 -18.50
CA ASP A 33 20.44 -0.45 -18.38
C ASP A 33 20.78 -0.77 -16.90
N GLY A 34 19.76 -0.82 -16.04
CA GLY A 34 19.91 -1.06 -14.59
C GLY A 34 20.55 0.11 -13.80
N LYS A 35 20.74 1.28 -14.42
CA LYS A 35 21.37 2.46 -13.82
C LYS A 35 20.37 3.55 -13.52
N THR A 36 20.64 4.32 -12.48
CA THR A 36 19.81 5.44 -12.03
C THR A 36 20.12 6.78 -12.67
N ASP A 37 21.24 6.90 -13.42
CA ASP A 37 21.74 8.19 -13.92
C ASP A 37 20.72 8.96 -14.76
N ALA A 38 20.01 8.29 -15.66
CA ALA A 38 18.97 8.89 -16.49
C ALA A 38 17.79 9.42 -15.66
N ALA A 39 17.34 8.64 -14.66
CA ALA A 39 16.29 9.04 -13.75
C ALA A 39 16.72 10.25 -12.90
N VAL A 40 17.93 10.22 -12.35
CA VAL A 40 18.50 11.35 -11.58
C VAL A 40 18.62 12.61 -12.46
N ALA A 41 19.09 12.48 -13.69
CA ALA A 41 19.17 13.60 -14.62
C ALA A 41 17.80 14.19 -14.95
N MET A 42 16.79 13.35 -15.17
CA MET A 42 15.41 13.80 -15.38
C MET A 42 14.88 14.59 -14.16
N TRP A 43 15.09 14.09 -12.95
CA TRP A 43 14.61 14.75 -11.73
C TRP A 43 15.33 16.07 -11.47
N THR A 44 16.64 16.11 -11.63
CA THR A 44 17.47 17.28 -11.26
C THR A 44 17.54 18.36 -12.33
N LYS A 45 17.40 17.99 -13.60
CA LYS A 45 17.57 18.92 -14.74
C LYS A 45 16.31 19.08 -15.58
N GLY A 46 15.47 18.04 -15.68
CA GLY A 46 14.29 18.01 -16.55
C GLY A 46 13.00 18.40 -15.86
N LEU A 47 12.81 18.00 -14.59
CA LEU A 47 11.59 18.25 -13.86
C LEU A 47 11.48 19.70 -13.41
N LYS A 48 10.32 20.32 -13.66
CA LYS A 48 9.97 21.64 -13.16
C LYS A 48 8.59 21.55 -12.48
N ILE A 49 8.51 22.03 -11.25
CA ILE A 49 7.26 22.16 -10.49
C ILE A 49 7.15 23.61 -10.05
N TYR A 50 6.09 24.29 -10.47
CA TYR A 50 5.91 25.71 -10.18
C TYR A 50 4.42 26.10 -10.23
N PRO A 51 4.02 27.18 -9.53
CA PRO A 51 2.67 27.75 -9.67
C PRO A 51 2.44 28.21 -11.12
N LEU A 52 1.27 27.92 -11.69
CA LEU A 52 0.94 28.27 -13.07
C LEU A 52 1.12 29.79 -13.36
N THR A 53 0.88 30.62 -12.36
CA THR A 53 1.11 32.08 -12.44
C THR A 53 2.57 32.47 -12.66
N GLN A 54 3.51 31.55 -12.41
CA GLN A 54 4.97 31.77 -12.57
C GLN A 54 5.55 31.01 -13.77
N LYS A 55 4.72 30.63 -14.73
CA LYS A 55 5.13 29.81 -15.88
C LYS A 55 6.22 30.47 -16.74
N GLU A 56 6.23 31.82 -16.84
CA GLU A 56 7.20 32.57 -17.64
C GLU A 56 8.59 32.65 -16.97
N ASN A 57 8.62 32.60 -15.65
CA ASN A 57 9.84 32.60 -14.87
C ASN A 57 9.71 31.63 -13.67
N PRO A 58 9.75 30.32 -13.92
CA PRO A 58 9.54 29.32 -12.88
C PRO A 58 10.68 29.34 -11.85
N PRO A 59 10.37 29.26 -10.56
CA PRO A 59 11.38 29.15 -9.51
C PRO A 59 12.20 27.87 -9.67
N LYS A 60 13.42 27.89 -9.17
CA LYS A 60 14.24 26.69 -9.12
C LYS A 60 13.59 25.66 -8.21
N LEU A 61 13.44 24.44 -8.72
CA LEU A 61 12.98 23.31 -7.93
C LEU A 61 14.07 22.88 -6.95
N GLU A 62 13.75 22.85 -5.67
CA GLU A 62 14.57 22.23 -4.63
C GLU A 62 14.09 20.82 -4.36
N ILE A 63 14.99 19.84 -4.56
CA ILE A 63 14.73 18.43 -4.30
C ILE A 63 15.35 18.06 -2.97
N VAL A 64 14.52 17.68 -2.01
CA VAL A 64 14.96 17.19 -0.71
C VAL A 64 15.20 15.69 -0.79
N ASN A 65 16.39 15.25 -0.40
CA ASN A 65 16.69 13.82 -0.31
C ASN A 65 16.04 13.23 0.95
N GLY A 66 14.98 12.46 0.76
CA GLY A 66 14.28 11.74 1.83
C GLY A 66 14.77 10.30 2.04
N SER A 67 15.82 9.85 1.34
CA SER A 67 16.35 8.49 1.52
C SER A 67 16.92 8.32 2.92
N SER A 68 16.54 7.22 3.57
CA SER A 68 16.94 6.89 4.96
C SER A 68 16.48 7.89 6.03
N VAL A 69 15.58 8.80 5.68
CA VAL A 69 14.92 9.67 6.67
C VAL A 69 13.76 8.90 7.30
N VAL A 70 13.77 8.80 8.63
CA VAL A 70 12.65 8.21 9.36
C VAL A 70 11.46 9.15 9.30
N MET A 71 10.39 8.69 8.68
CA MET A 71 9.13 9.44 8.54
C MET A 71 7.96 8.61 9.00
N ASN A 72 6.99 9.23 9.66
CA ASN A 72 5.72 8.60 9.92
C ASN A 72 4.89 8.61 8.64
N THR A 73 4.53 7.41 8.16
CA THR A 73 3.77 7.22 6.91
C THR A 73 2.33 6.75 7.16
N ILE A 74 1.91 6.68 8.41
CA ILE A 74 0.55 6.28 8.81
C ILE A 74 -0.11 7.40 9.62
N HIS A 75 -1.45 7.40 9.63
CA HIS A 75 -2.24 8.24 10.53
C HIS A 75 -2.01 7.86 12.00
N ALA A 76 -2.39 8.74 12.92
CA ALA A 76 -2.38 8.42 14.35
C ALA A 76 -3.30 7.22 14.66
N ASN A 77 -2.83 6.32 15.53
CA ASN A 77 -3.60 5.15 16.00
C ASN A 77 -4.24 5.38 17.39
N ASN A 78 -4.44 6.63 17.75
CA ASN A 78 -5.07 7.07 18.99
C ASN A 78 -6.01 8.25 18.68
N GLU A 79 -6.52 8.92 19.70
CA GLU A 79 -7.46 10.05 19.60
C GLU A 79 -6.97 11.21 18.73
N LYS A 80 -5.66 11.39 18.55
CA LYS A 80 -5.09 12.37 17.61
C LYS A 80 -5.55 12.18 16.16
N PHE A 81 -6.01 10.98 15.80
CA PHE A 81 -6.61 10.72 14.50
C PHE A 81 -7.78 11.68 14.17
N TYR A 82 -8.56 12.03 15.19
CA TYR A 82 -9.68 12.97 14.99
C TYR A 82 -9.21 14.41 14.83
N GLU A 83 -8.11 14.79 15.48
CA GLU A 83 -7.45 16.09 15.27
C GLU A 83 -6.92 16.20 13.83
N GLU A 84 -6.25 15.14 13.32
CA GLU A 84 -5.79 15.06 11.94
C GLU A 84 -6.95 15.20 10.93
N ILE A 85 -8.09 14.54 11.19
CA ILE A 85 -9.29 14.70 10.36
C ILE A 85 -9.82 16.13 10.43
N ALA A 86 -9.90 16.71 11.64
CA ALA A 86 -10.39 18.06 11.82
C ALA A 86 -9.55 19.10 11.05
N GLU A 87 -8.21 18.97 11.07
CA GLU A 87 -7.32 19.81 10.27
C GLU A 87 -7.62 19.71 8.76
N VAL A 88 -7.82 18.50 8.25
CA VAL A 88 -8.19 18.29 6.84
C VAL A 88 -9.52 18.94 6.52
N ILE A 89 -10.55 18.77 7.37
CA ILE A 89 -11.86 19.38 7.18
C ILE A 89 -11.78 20.93 7.17
N GLN A 90 -10.94 21.52 8.02
CA GLN A 90 -10.76 22.98 8.00
C GLN A 90 -10.07 23.47 6.73
N ARG A 91 -9.13 22.73 6.19
CA ARG A 91 -8.33 23.12 5.03
C ARG A 91 -9.07 22.91 3.71
N GLU A 92 -9.66 21.74 3.51
CA GLU A 92 -10.21 21.33 2.23
C GLU A 92 -11.59 21.94 1.92
N PRO A 93 -12.06 22.00 0.66
CA PRO A 93 -13.38 22.50 0.32
C PRO A 93 -14.50 21.70 1.00
N LEU A 94 -15.64 22.35 1.26
CA LEU A 94 -16.77 21.71 1.94
C LEU A 94 -17.30 20.46 1.20
N ASP A 95 -17.31 20.52 -0.12
CA ASP A 95 -17.93 19.53 -1.01
C ASP A 95 -17.01 18.41 -1.45
N PHE A 96 -15.75 18.37 -0.97
CA PHE A 96 -14.89 17.21 -1.24
C PHE A 96 -15.39 15.91 -0.56
N LEU A 97 -16.21 16.06 0.50
CA LEU A 97 -16.95 14.96 1.12
C LEU A 97 -18.44 15.08 0.80
N ASN A 98 -19.09 13.94 0.57
CA ASN A 98 -20.53 13.91 0.43
C ASN A 98 -21.25 14.29 1.75
N PRO A 99 -22.54 14.71 1.69
CA PRO A 99 -23.29 15.14 2.88
C PRO A 99 -23.36 14.09 3.99
N GLU A 100 -23.42 12.81 3.65
CA GLU A 100 -23.51 11.71 4.62
C GLU A 100 -22.21 11.61 5.47
N LEU A 101 -21.06 11.68 4.82
CA LEU A 101 -19.77 11.67 5.54
C LEU A 101 -19.59 12.93 6.38
N ARG A 102 -20.02 14.08 5.88
CA ARG A 102 -20.00 15.33 6.66
C ARG A 102 -20.89 15.23 7.90
N GLY A 103 -22.08 14.65 7.76
CA GLY A 103 -22.99 14.42 8.88
C GLY A 103 -22.42 13.49 9.93
N ASN A 104 -21.74 12.42 9.51
CA ASN A 104 -21.04 11.51 10.42
C ASN A 104 -19.92 12.23 11.19
N LEU A 105 -19.13 13.07 10.55
CA LEU A 105 -18.09 13.87 11.20
C LEU A 105 -18.68 14.94 12.13
N ALA A 106 -19.76 15.61 11.72
CA ALA A 106 -20.45 16.60 12.52
C ALA A 106 -21.00 16.00 13.83
N SER A 107 -21.45 14.73 13.81
CA SER A 107 -21.90 14.03 15.02
C SER A 107 -20.79 13.82 16.05
N LEU A 108 -19.52 13.89 15.63
CA LEU A 108 -18.34 13.86 16.49
C LEU A 108 -17.83 15.26 16.85
N GLY A 109 -18.49 16.32 16.37
CA GLY A 109 -18.05 17.70 16.58
C GLY A 109 -17.04 18.22 15.55
N ILE A 110 -16.80 17.47 14.45
CA ILE A 110 -15.85 17.87 13.39
C ILE A 110 -16.64 18.52 12.25
N GLU A 111 -16.62 19.84 12.19
CA GLU A 111 -17.32 20.63 11.19
C GLU A 111 -16.43 21.75 10.64
N LYS A 112 -16.54 22.03 9.33
CA LYS A 112 -15.80 23.15 8.73
C LYS A 112 -16.24 24.50 9.32
N GLY A 113 -15.28 25.32 9.68
CA GLY A 113 -15.51 26.64 10.29
C GLY A 113 -15.77 26.60 11.81
N LYS A 114 -15.73 25.41 12.43
CA LYS A 114 -15.84 25.24 13.88
C LYS A 114 -14.56 24.65 14.44
N GLU A 115 -14.15 25.10 15.62
CA GLU A 115 -13.05 24.51 16.36
C GLU A 115 -13.46 23.11 16.85
N PHE A 116 -12.57 22.14 16.70
CA PHE A 116 -12.75 20.80 17.25
C PHE A 116 -12.29 20.79 18.71
N ALA A 117 -13.21 20.93 19.64
CA ALA A 117 -12.98 21.01 21.07
C ALA A 117 -13.92 20.05 21.84
N PRO A 118 -13.67 18.71 21.77
CA PRO A 118 -14.50 17.75 22.46
C PRO A 118 -14.45 17.90 23.99
N ASP A 119 -15.60 17.82 24.64
CA ASP A 119 -15.68 17.79 26.10
C ASP A 119 -15.10 16.48 26.67
N ALA A 120 -14.94 16.40 27.99
CA ALA A 120 -14.34 15.24 28.65
C ALA A 120 -15.09 13.91 28.32
N ARG A 121 -16.42 13.95 28.23
CA ARG A 121 -17.22 12.78 27.85
C ARG A 121 -16.95 12.36 26.40
N MET A 122 -16.88 13.31 25.48
CA MET A 122 -16.60 13.02 24.06
C MET A 122 -15.17 12.53 23.88
N GLN A 123 -14.19 13.07 24.62
CA GLN A 123 -12.80 12.60 24.57
C GLN A 123 -12.68 11.11 24.91
N GLU A 124 -13.36 10.62 25.94
CA GLU A 124 -13.37 9.17 26.26
C GLU A 124 -14.07 8.34 25.16
N ILE A 125 -15.19 8.82 24.60
CA ILE A 125 -15.86 8.15 23.47
C ILE A 125 -14.94 8.04 22.27
N LEU A 126 -14.23 9.11 21.91
CA LEU A 126 -13.31 9.12 20.77
C LEU A 126 -12.12 8.19 20.99
N LYS A 127 -11.58 8.15 22.20
CA LYS A 127 -10.51 7.23 22.59
C LYS A 127 -10.93 5.77 22.46
N ASP A 128 -12.09 5.40 22.97
CA ASP A 128 -12.64 4.05 22.85
C ASP A 128 -12.96 3.74 21.37
N GLY A 129 -13.55 4.70 20.66
CA GLY A 129 -13.91 4.58 19.25
C GLY A 129 -12.71 4.29 18.37
N VAL A 130 -11.61 5.01 18.54
CA VAL A 130 -10.40 4.77 17.72
C VAL A 130 -9.73 3.44 18.07
N ALA A 131 -9.75 3.02 19.34
CA ALA A 131 -9.20 1.73 19.76
C ALA A 131 -9.98 0.57 19.10
N ILE A 132 -11.32 0.62 19.13
CA ILE A 132 -12.20 -0.37 18.48
C ILE A 132 -12.01 -0.34 16.96
N ALA A 133 -11.97 0.85 16.35
CA ALA A 133 -11.78 0.99 14.91
C ALA A 133 -10.44 0.43 14.43
N ASN A 134 -9.37 0.68 15.17
CA ASN A 134 -8.03 0.17 14.87
C ASN A 134 -7.98 -1.37 14.99
N ALA A 135 -8.54 -1.94 16.06
CA ALA A 135 -8.63 -3.38 16.23
C ALA A 135 -9.46 -4.04 15.12
N THR A 136 -10.59 -3.42 14.75
CA THR A 136 -11.48 -3.90 13.67
C THR A 136 -10.78 -3.85 12.31
N ALA A 137 -10.19 -2.72 11.95
CA ALA A 137 -9.48 -2.57 10.69
C ALA A 137 -8.32 -3.58 10.55
N ARG A 138 -7.59 -3.79 11.63
CA ARG A 138 -6.50 -4.76 11.70
C ARG A 138 -6.99 -6.21 11.54
N ALA A 139 -8.08 -6.58 12.23
CA ALA A 139 -8.69 -7.90 12.10
C ALA A 139 -9.16 -8.15 10.66
N LEU A 140 -9.88 -7.19 10.06
CA LEU A 140 -10.34 -7.27 8.67
C LEU A 140 -9.19 -7.34 7.65
N SER A 141 -8.05 -6.73 7.97
CA SER A 141 -6.89 -6.68 7.05
C SER A 141 -6.12 -7.99 7.00
N PHE A 142 -6.01 -8.70 8.11
CA PHE A 142 -5.15 -9.90 8.21
C PHE A 142 -5.94 -11.20 8.34
N ARG A 143 -7.26 -11.13 8.49
CA ARG A 143 -8.19 -12.24 8.37
C ARG A 143 -9.52 -11.74 7.77
N PRO A 144 -9.50 -11.40 6.46
CA PRO A 144 -10.66 -10.85 5.80
C PRO A 144 -11.81 -11.86 5.76
N ARG A 145 -13.06 -11.36 5.80
CA ARG A 145 -14.28 -12.19 5.85
C ARG A 145 -14.92 -12.42 4.49
N SER A 146 -14.48 -11.70 3.48
CA SER A 146 -15.08 -11.78 2.14
C SER A 146 -14.51 -12.97 1.37
N GLU A 147 -15.37 -13.81 0.84
CA GLU A 147 -14.99 -14.95 -0.01
C GLU A 147 -14.30 -14.47 -1.32
N THR A 148 -14.68 -13.31 -1.84
CA THR A 148 -14.16 -12.77 -3.09
C THR A 148 -12.78 -12.14 -2.98
N ILE A 149 -12.24 -12.03 -1.77
CA ILE A 149 -10.91 -11.45 -1.54
C ILE A 149 -9.79 -12.47 -1.77
N HIS A 150 -10.07 -13.76 -1.62
CA HIS A 150 -9.09 -14.82 -1.78
C HIS A 150 -8.74 -15.04 -3.26
N LEU A 151 -7.46 -14.96 -3.59
CA LEU A 151 -6.99 -15.04 -4.98
C LEU A 151 -7.06 -16.46 -5.55
N TYR A 152 -6.96 -17.47 -4.70
CA TYR A 152 -6.84 -18.89 -5.10
C TYR A 152 -7.78 -19.81 -4.31
N GLY A 153 -8.92 -19.29 -3.86
CA GLY A 153 -9.90 -20.02 -3.04
C GLY A 153 -9.64 -19.91 -1.53
N GLU A 154 -10.59 -20.37 -0.75
CA GLU A 154 -10.60 -20.23 0.71
C GLU A 154 -9.48 -20.98 1.44
N GLU A 155 -8.94 -22.04 0.82
CA GLU A 155 -7.84 -22.84 1.37
C GLU A 155 -6.46 -22.19 1.15
N SER A 156 -6.40 -21.01 0.50
CA SER A 156 -5.17 -20.30 0.24
C SER A 156 -5.07 -19.05 1.12
N ALA A 157 -3.93 -18.85 1.75
CA ALA A 157 -3.64 -17.66 2.54
C ALA A 157 -3.51 -16.38 1.69
N TRP A 158 -3.45 -16.51 0.36
CA TRP A 158 -3.22 -15.39 -0.54
C TRP A 158 -4.51 -14.61 -0.84
N PHE A 159 -4.50 -13.31 -0.56
CA PHE A 159 -5.62 -12.42 -0.79
C PHE A 159 -5.22 -11.12 -1.51
N THR A 160 -6.20 -10.45 -2.08
CA THR A 160 -6.04 -9.13 -2.71
C THR A 160 -6.49 -8.02 -1.77
N ALA A 161 -5.89 -6.83 -1.90
CA ALA A 161 -6.39 -5.64 -1.21
C ALA A 161 -7.57 -4.97 -1.95
N PHE A 162 -7.89 -5.42 -3.17
CA PHE A 162 -8.97 -4.88 -4.02
C PHE A 162 -10.11 -5.88 -4.15
N ASP A 163 -10.80 -6.14 -3.05
CA ASP A 163 -11.97 -7.02 -3.03
C ASP A 163 -13.01 -6.57 -4.06
N GLY A 164 -13.45 -7.51 -4.91
CA GLY A 164 -14.40 -7.24 -5.99
C GLY A 164 -13.87 -6.40 -7.15
N GLY A 165 -12.56 -6.09 -7.21
CA GLY A 165 -11.95 -5.35 -8.32
C GLY A 165 -12.42 -3.89 -8.49
N SER A 166 -13.02 -3.30 -7.45
CA SER A 166 -13.57 -1.93 -7.50
C SER A 166 -12.71 -0.95 -6.71
N TYR A 167 -12.24 0.13 -7.36
CA TYR A 167 -11.52 1.20 -6.67
C TYR A 167 -12.39 1.97 -5.67
N GLN A 168 -13.71 1.84 -5.78
CA GLN A 168 -14.69 2.42 -4.86
C GLN A 168 -15.24 1.39 -3.88
N TRP A 169 -14.84 0.13 -3.98
CA TRP A 169 -15.34 -1.01 -3.18
C TRP A 169 -16.86 -1.13 -3.24
N LEU A 170 -17.44 -1.08 -4.43
CA LEU A 170 -18.87 -1.26 -4.63
C LEU A 170 -19.17 -2.73 -4.95
N TYR A 171 -20.22 -3.26 -4.29
CA TYR A 171 -20.72 -4.59 -4.62
C TYR A 171 -21.32 -4.66 -6.04
N ASN A 172 -21.55 -5.85 -6.54
CA ASN A 172 -22.25 -6.13 -7.79
C ASN A 172 -21.69 -5.35 -9.00
N GLY A 173 -20.37 -5.40 -9.17
CA GLY A 173 -19.72 -4.75 -10.33
C GLY A 173 -19.90 -3.23 -10.37
N GLY A 174 -20.05 -2.58 -9.22
CA GLY A 174 -20.18 -1.13 -9.13
C GLY A 174 -21.61 -0.60 -9.03
N THR A 175 -22.61 -1.48 -9.02
CA THR A 175 -24.03 -1.10 -8.93
C THR A 175 -24.63 -1.24 -7.52
N GLY A 176 -23.92 -1.91 -6.62
CA GLY A 176 -24.33 -2.14 -5.24
C GLY A 176 -23.85 -1.08 -4.26
N GLY A 177 -24.14 -1.32 -3.00
CA GLY A 177 -23.63 -0.50 -1.89
C GLY A 177 -22.13 -0.67 -1.70
N ARG A 178 -21.54 0.18 -0.85
CA ARG A 178 -20.12 0.13 -0.54
C ARG A 178 -19.77 -1.00 0.40
N ASN A 179 -18.81 -1.84 0.02
CA ASN A 179 -18.18 -2.81 0.90
C ASN A 179 -17.29 -2.07 1.90
N LYS A 180 -17.80 -1.85 3.11
CA LYS A 180 -17.08 -1.09 4.14
C LYS A 180 -15.90 -1.87 4.71
N ASP A 181 -15.97 -3.19 4.75
CA ASP A 181 -14.87 -4.05 5.21
C ASP A 181 -13.68 -3.95 4.26
N ALA A 182 -13.90 -4.10 2.96
CA ALA A 182 -12.85 -3.97 1.96
C ALA A 182 -12.22 -2.58 1.94
N ARG A 183 -13.03 -1.53 2.07
CA ARG A 183 -12.54 -0.16 2.18
C ARG A 183 -11.70 0.06 3.44
N SER A 184 -12.11 -0.50 4.58
CA SER A 184 -11.39 -0.40 5.85
C SER A 184 -10.06 -1.16 5.78
N LEU A 185 -10.07 -2.36 5.22
CA LEU A 185 -8.88 -3.16 4.94
C LEU A 185 -7.88 -2.36 4.08
N PHE A 186 -8.34 -1.83 2.95
CA PHE A 186 -7.46 -1.10 2.05
C PHE A 186 -6.88 0.16 2.71
N PHE A 187 -7.72 0.93 3.42
CA PHE A 187 -7.25 2.09 4.17
C PHE A 187 -6.19 1.70 5.21
N TYR A 188 -6.40 0.60 5.93
CA TYR A 188 -5.44 0.15 6.94
C TYR A 188 -4.11 -0.29 6.33
N ILE A 189 -4.12 -1.05 5.23
CA ILE A 189 -2.91 -1.60 4.61
C ILE A 189 -2.18 -0.55 3.74
N ALA A 190 -2.90 0.19 2.90
CA ALA A 190 -2.33 0.95 1.79
C ALA A 190 -2.66 2.45 1.80
N THR A 191 -3.61 2.90 2.61
CA THR A 191 -3.97 4.30 2.88
C THR A 191 -4.63 5.03 1.71
N VAL A 192 -4.02 5.08 0.52
CA VAL A 192 -4.49 5.84 -0.65
C VAL A 192 -4.77 4.93 -1.85
N ASN A 193 -5.78 5.31 -2.63
CA ASN A 193 -6.24 4.56 -3.79
C ASN A 193 -6.49 5.46 -5.00
N THR A 194 -6.28 4.91 -6.19
CA THR A 194 -6.66 5.53 -7.47
C THR A 194 -7.33 4.50 -8.37
N PRO A 195 -8.17 4.92 -9.34
CA PRO A 195 -8.76 3.99 -10.31
C PRO A 195 -7.73 3.13 -11.03
N ALA A 196 -6.55 3.68 -11.32
CA ALA A 196 -5.47 2.96 -12.00
C ALA A 196 -4.90 1.78 -11.20
N MET A 197 -5.03 1.78 -9.87
CA MET A 197 -4.48 0.71 -9.02
C MET A 197 -5.26 -0.60 -9.10
N VAL A 198 -6.53 -0.56 -9.51
CA VAL A 198 -7.37 -1.76 -9.66
C VAL A 198 -7.41 -2.27 -11.11
N LEU A 199 -6.82 -1.55 -12.05
CA LEU A 199 -6.83 -1.97 -13.45
C LEU A 199 -5.97 -3.22 -13.65
N GLU A 200 -6.57 -4.22 -14.28
CA GLU A 200 -5.91 -5.44 -14.70
C GLU A 200 -5.45 -5.30 -16.15
N MET A 201 -4.15 -5.13 -16.35
CA MET A 201 -3.56 -4.92 -17.66
C MET A 201 -2.38 -5.86 -17.86
N ILE A 202 -2.48 -6.73 -18.87
CA ILE A 202 -1.41 -7.68 -19.20
C ILE A 202 -0.14 -6.94 -19.62
N GLY A 203 0.98 -7.25 -18.96
CA GLY A 203 2.30 -6.68 -19.24
C GLY A 203 2.50 -5.23 -18.81
N VAL A 204 1.55 -4.63 -18.07
CA VAL A 204 1.60 -3.22 -17.65
C VAL A 204 1.25 -3.08 -16.18
N GLY A 205 1.93 -2.18 -15.48
CA GLY A 205 1.65 -1.87 -14.07
C GLY A 205 2.14 -2.96 -13.12
N SER A 206 1.43 -3.13 -12.02
CA SER A 206 1.79 -4.10 -10.98
C SER A 206 0.56 -4.81 -10.44
N GLN A 207 0.73 -6.06 -10.04
CA GLN A 207 -0.25 -6.84 -9.31
C GLN A 207 0.32 -7.29 -7.96
N TYR A 208 -0.55 -7.53 -7.01
CA TYR A 208 -0.18 -7.79 -5.63
C TYR A 208 -0.97 -8.97 -5.07
N ALA A 209 -0.30 -9.83 -4.31
CA ALA A 209 -0.92 -10.80 -3.42
C ALA A 209 -0.36 -10.62 -2.01
N LEU A 210 -1.24 -10.62 -1.03
CA LEU A 210 -0.92 -10.48 0.39
C LEU A 210 -1.12 -11.82 1.09
N ALA A 211 -0.28 -12.13 2.07
CA ALA A 211 -0.50 -13.27 2.97
C ALA A 211 -0.01 -12.90 4.38
N ALA A 212 -0.84 -13.23 5.37
CA ALA A 212 -0.57 -12.98 6.79
C ALA A 212 -0.63 -14.25 7.65
N GLN A 213 -0.94 -15.39 7.02
CA GLN A 213 -1.09 -16.70 7.64
C GLN A 213 -0.26 -17.73 6.90
N ASP A 214 0.09 -18.80 7.58
CA ASP A 214 0.72 -19.99 7.01
C ASP A 214 -0.33 -20.97 6.44
N SER A 215 0.13 -22.06 5.87
CA SER A 215 -0.72 -23.13 5.31
C SER A 215 -1.61 -23.84 6.33
N ALA A 216 -1.39 -23.63 7.63
CA ALA A 216 -2.20 -24.13 8.72
C ALA A 216 -3.11 -23.02 9.34
N ASP A 217 -3.36 -21.92 8.62
CA ASP A 217 -4.17 -20.77 9.04
C ASP A 217 -3.67 -20.09 10.32
N GLN A 218 -2.38 -20.23 10.66
CA GLN A 218 -1.79 -19.55 11.79
C GLN A 218 -1.16 -18.23 11.35
N TYR A 219 -1.33 -17.18 12.16
CA TYR A 219 -0.64 -15.92 11.90
C TYR A 219 0.87 -16.08 11.94
N LEU A 220 1.54 -15.40 11.02
CA LEU A 220 2.99 -15.45 10.89
C LEU A 220 3.66 -14.81 12.10
N ASP A 221 4.52 -15.59 12.77
CA ASP A 221 5.23 -15.24 13.99
C ASP A 221 6.71 -15.05 13.69
N GLY A 222 7.25 -13.89 14.00
CA GLY A 222 8.65 -13.58 13.72
C GLY A 222 9.68 -14.35 14.56
N ALA A 223 9.25 -15.10 15.58
CA ALA A 223 10.12 -15.98 16.35
C ALA A 223 10.29 -17.39 15.71
N LYS A 224 9.47 -17.72 14.71
CA LYS A 224 9.46 -19.01 14.03
C LYS A 224 10.11 -18.93 12.67
N ASN A 225 10.47 -20.11 12.13
CA ASN A 225 11.01 -20.22 10.79
C ASN A 225 9.93 -20.66 9.81
N TYR A 226 9.97 -20.09 8.61
CA TYR A 226 9.04 -20.40 7.54
C TYR A 226 9.78 -20.48 6.20
N ASN A 227 9.15 -21.12 5.24
CA ASN A 227 9.56 -21.02 3.84
C ASN A 227 8.37 -20.76 2.93
N LEU A 228 8.68 -20.23 1.75
CA LEU A 228 7.74 -19.98 0.67
C LEU A 228 8.41 -20.37 -0.64
N THR A 229 7.84 -21.30 -1.38
CA THR A 229 8.34 -21.64 -2.71
C THR A 229 7.59 -20.85 -3.78
N ILE A 230 8.33 -20.05 -4.52
CA ILE A 230 7.86 -19.36 -5.71
C ILE A 230 8.14 -20.27 -6.91
N PRO A 231 7.11 -20.81 -7.58
CA PRO A 231 7.30 -21.68 -8.72
C PRO A 231 8.10 -21.03 -9.84
N ALA A 232 8.67 -21.84 -10.73
CA ALA A 232 9.31 -21.35 -11.94
C ALA A 232 8.33 -20.53 -12.82
N ASP A 233 8.86 -19.82 -13.80
CA ASP A 233 8.10 -19.08 -14.79
C ASP A 233 7.09 -18.08 -14.19
N VAL A 234 7.53 -17.35 -13.15
CA VAL A 234 6.72 -16.28 -12.53
C VAL A 234 6.19 -15.35 -13.62
N PRO A 235 4.86 -15.14 -13.70
CA PRO A 235 4.24 -14.37 -14.78
C PRO A 235 4.42 -12.85 -14.58
N ALA A 236 5.67 -12.40 -14.57
CA ALA A 236 6.07 -11.00 -14.48
C ALA A 236 7.03 -10.67 -15.61
N LYS A 237 6.61 -9.78 -16.52
CA LYS A 237 7.42 -9.34 -17.66
C LYS A 237 8.72 -8.68 -17.21
N ASP A 238 8.65 -7.84 -16.19
CA ASP A 238 9.78 -7.05 -15.72
C ASP A 238 10.49 -7.78 -14.56
N PHE A 239 9.86 -7.84 -13.39
CA PHE A 239 10.40 -8.57 -12.23
C PHE A 239 9.30 -8.88 -11.21
N TRP A 240 9.63 -9.74 -10.25
CA TRP A 240 8.81 -10.01 -9.07
C TRP A 240 9.57 -9.69 -7.78
N SER A 241 8.84 -9.46 -6.70
CA SER A 241 9.44 -9.28 -5.37
C SER A 241 8.55 -9.83 -4.27
N ILE A 242 9.17 -10.34 -3.21
CA ILE A 242 8.57 -10.57 -1.90
C ILE A 242 9.07 -9.48 -0.96
N VAL A 243 8.16 -8.84 -0.24
CA VAL A 243 8.49 -7.82 0.76
C VAL A 243 7.76 -8.15 2.05
N VAL A 244 8.46 -8.09 3.17
CA VAL A 244 7.92 -8.35 4.52
C VAL A 244 7.56 -7.03 5.20
N TYR A 245 6.39 -7.00 5.85
CA TYR A 245 5.81 -5.84 6.50
C TYR A 245 5.45 -6.08 7.95
N ASP A 246 5.50 -5.03 8.75
CA ASP A 246 4.98 -4.99 10.12
C ASP A 246 3.45 -4.73 10.09
N PRO A 247 2.62 -5.59 10.68
CA PRO A 247 1.16 -5.43 10.66
C PRO A 247 0.65 -4.26 11.50
N GLN A 248 1.47 -3.66 12.35
CA GLN A 248 1.07 -2.52 13.17
C GLN A 248 1.37 -1.18 12.50
N THR A 249 2.52 -1.07 11.86
CA THR A 249 2.93 0.16 11.17
C THR A 249 2.62 0.12 9.68
N ARG A 250 2.39 -1.05 9.10
CA ARG A 250 2.19 -1.31 7.65
C ARG A 250 3.36 -0.84 6.78
N SER A 251 4.46 -0.51 7.40
CA SER A 251 5.74 -0.25 6.74
C SER A 251 6.56 -1.53 6.61
N MET A 252 7.61 -1.50 5.80
CA MET A 252 8.56 -2.61 5.72
C MET A 252 9.07 -2.96 7.12
N LEU A 253 9.14 -4.25 7.42
CA LEU A 253 9.63 -4.74 8.70
C LEU A 253 11.06 -4.25 8.94
N GLN A 254 11.28 -3.57 10.04
CA GLN A 254 12.62 -3.08 10.38
C GLN A 254 13.44 -4.20 11.00
N THR A 255 14.49 -4.59 10.33
CA THR A 255 15.44 -5.64 10.71
C THR A 255 16.88 -5.14 10.56
N ASN A 256 17.85 -6.03 10.75
CA ASN A 256 19.27 -5.72 10.46
C ASN A 256 19.59 -5.73 8.96
N GLN A 257 18.71 -6.28 8.12
CA GLN A 257 18.86 -6.23 6.67
C GLN A 257 18.47 -4.82 6.15
N PRO A 258 19.18 -4.29 5.14
CA PRO A 258 18.84 -3.00 4.55
C PRO A 258 17.41 -2.93 3.99
N TYR A 259 16.92 -4.06 3.47
CA TYR A 259 15.56 -4.24 2.96
C TYR A 259 15.06 -5.63 3.32
N PRO A 260 13.90 -5.77 3.98
CA PRO A 260 13.29 -7.07 4.26
C PRO A 260 12.58 -7.60 3.00
N SER A 261 13.34 -7.84 1.95
CA SER A 261 12.80 -8.21 0.64
C SER A 261 13.78 -9.05 -0.19
N LYS A 262 13.20 -9.86 -1.08
CA LYS A 262 13.91 -10.55 -2.16
C LYS A 262 13.20 -10.32 -3.48
N ASN A 263 13.98 -10.15 -4.55
CA ASN A 263 13.46 -10.01 -5.90
C ASN A 263 14.47 -10.57 -6.92
N ASN A 264 14.01 -10.94 -8.10
CA ASN A 264 14.83 -11.59 -9.11
C ASN A 264 15.73 -10.64 -9.92
N GLU A 265 15.61 -9.34 -9.75
CA GLU A 265 16.42 -8.36 -10.47
C GLU A 265 17.65 -7.92 -9.66
N ARG A 266 17.45 -7.54 -8.39
CA ARG A 266 18.53 -7.04 -7.52
C ARG A 266 19.28 -8.15 -6.81
N ASN A 267 18.58 -9.20 -6.38
CA ASN A 267 19.17 -10.35 -5.69
C ASN A 267 19.62 -11.39 -6.73
N ARG A 268 20.66 -11.06 -7.47
CA ARG A 268 21.21 -11.94 -8.51
C ARG A 268 21.90 -13.19 -7.96
N ASP A 269 22.11 -13.24 -6.66
CA ASP A 269 22.61 -14.35 -5.86
C ASP A 269 21.51 -15.32 -5.40
N LEU A 270 20.24 -15.08 -5.75
CA LEU A 270 19.14 -16.00 -5.42
C LEU A 270 19.43 -17.41 -5.99
N VAL A 271 19.39 -18.37 -5.09
CA VAL A 271 19.57 -19.79 -5.43
C VAL A 271 18.23 -20.37 -5.87
N LYS A 272 18.19 -20.91 -7.07
CA LYS A 272 17.04 -21.66 -7.61
C LYS A 272 17.12 -23.12 -7.27
N ASN A 273 15.97 -23.75 -7.11
CA ASN A 273 15.84 -25.18 -7.00
C ASN A 273 16.07 -25.86 -8.37
N ALA A 274 16.21 -27.18 -8.37
CA ALA A 274 16.49 -27.96 -9.60
C ALA A 274 15.34 -27.85 -10.64
N ASP A 275 14.11 -27.60 -10.21
CA ASP A 275 12.93 -27.40 -11.04
C ASP A 275 12.75 -25.93 -11.51
N GLY A 276 13.70 -25.05 -11.19
CA GLY A 276 13.68 -23.64 -11.54
C GLY A 276 12.87 -22.75 -10.58
N SER A 277 12.20 -23.33 -9.58
CA SER A 277 11.51 -22.57 -8.53
C SER A 277 12.52 -21.88 -7.58
N THR A 278 12.04 -20.94 -6.76
CA THR A 278 12.86 -20.24 -5.79
C THR A 278 12.21 -20.34 -4.40
N THR A 279 12.90 -20.95 -3.45
CA THR A 279 12.43 -21.00 -2.06
C THR A 279 12.99 -19.82 -1.29
N ILE A 280 12.11 -19.00 -0.71
CA ILE A 280 12.44 -17.89 0.19
C ILE A 280 12.23 -18.37 1.63
N TRP A 281 13.21 -18.09 2.47
CA TRP A 281 13.20 -18.46 3.89
C TRP A 281 12.93 -17.24 4.74
N PHE A 282 12.18 -17.41 5.83
CA PHE A 282 11.89 -16.36 6.80
C PHE A 282 12.19 -16.89 8.19
N GLY A 283 12.74 -16.05 9.04
CA GLY A 283 13.04 -16.41 10.42
C GLY A 283 13.99 -15.41 11.07
N PRO A 284 14.16 -15.47 12.41
CA PRO A 284 15.06 -14.55 13.12
C PRO A 284 16.54 -14.81 12.79
N ASN A 285 16.86 -16.00 12.30
CA ASN A 285 18.21 -16.39 11.90
C ASN A 285 18.16 -17.07 10.53
N SER A 286 19.20 -16.85 9.74
CA SER A 286 19.34 -17.54 8.46
C SER A 286 19.57 -19.03 8.68
N PRO A 287 18.83 -19.92 8.00
CA PRO A 287 19.21 -21.32 7.94
C PRO A 287 20.56 -21.47 7.22
N GLU A 288 21.36 -22.43 7.65
CA GLU A 288 22.68 -22.68 7.08
C GLU A 288 22.61 -22.93 5.56
N GLY A 289 23.41 -22.19 4.79
CA GLY A 289 23.47 -22.28 3.33
C GLY A 289 22.24 -21.69 2.62
N LYS A 290 21.37 -20.92 3.31
CA LYS A 290 20.18 -20.29 2.74
C LYS A 290 20.23 -18.75 2.77
N GLU A 291 21.34 -18.17 3.11
CA GLU A 291 21.54 -16.74 3.34
C GLU A 291 21.10 -15.89 2.13
N ALA A 292 21.36 -16.36 0.92
CA ALA A 292 20.97 -15.68 -0.31
C ALA A 292 19.45 -15.53 -0.46
N ASN A 293 18.70 -16.50 0.03
CA ASN A 293 17.24 -16.59 -0.09
C ASN A 293 16.51 -16.25 1.22
N TRP A 294 17.20 -15.78 2.24
CA TRP A 294 16.60 -15.52 3.56
C TRP A 294 16.22 -14.07 3.76
N ILE A 295 15.09 -13.87 4.41
CA ILE A 295 14.59 -12.58 4.90
C ILE A 295 14.44 -12.66 6.42
N GLU A 296 15.10 -11.74 7.14
CA GLU A 296 15.07 -11.68 8.60
C GLU A 296 13.68 -11.28 9.09
N THR A 297 13.20 -11.98 10.12
CA THR A 297 12.00 -11.60 10.89
C THR A 297 12.38 -11.22 12.32
N VAL A 298 11.46 -10.57 13.05
CA VAL A 298 11.72 -10.06 14.40
C VAL A 298 10.94 -10.89 15.41
N PRO A 299 11.62 -11.61 16.33
CA PRO A 299 10.95 -12.26 17.45
C PRO A 299 10.05 -11.25 18.18
N SER A 300 8.93 -11.68 18.72
CA SER A 300 7.92 -10.83 19.38
C SER A 300 7.05 -9.97 18.44
N LYS A 301 7.24 -10.03 17.13
CA LYS A 301 6.38 -9.36 16.15
C LYS A 301 5.71 -10.37 15.23
N GLY A 302 4.43 -10.16 14.94
CA GLY A 302 3.82 -10.73 13.74
C GLY A 302 4.33 -10.02 12.49
N TRP A 303 4.11 -10.63 11.34
CA TRP A 303 4.47 -10.06 10.04
C TRP A 303 3.48 -10.49 8.96
N PHE A 304 3.50 -9.82 7.83
CA PHE A 304 2.82 -10.23 6.62
C PHE A 304 3.68 -9.95 5.40
N ILE A 305 3.36 -10.58 4.30
CA ILE A 305 4.10 -10.40 3.05
C ILE A 305 3.22 -9.84 1.93
N CYS A 306 3.90 -9.21 1.00
CA CYS A 306 3.33 -8.82 -0.29
C CYS A 306 4.20 -9.40 -1.40
N LEU A 307 3.62 -10.32 -2.17
CA LEU A 307 4.15 -10.71 -3.48
C LEU A 307 3.73 -9.65 -4.50
N ARG A 308 4.69 -9.14 -5.24
CA ARG A 308 4.48 -8.12 -6.27
C ARG A 308 4.98 -8.63 -7.61
N LEU A 309 4.14 -8.51 -8.63
CA LEU A 309 4.50 -8.77 -10.02
C LEU A 309 4.48 -7.46 -10.79
N TYR A 310 5.57 -7.14 -11.47
CA TYR A 310 5.69 -5.95 -12.30
C TYR A 310 5.61 -6.36 -13.77
N GLY A 311 4.69 -5.72 -14.52
CA GLY A 311 4.29 -6.17 -15.82
C GLY A 311 3.64 -7.57 -15.78
N PRO A 312 2.55 -7.77 -15.01
CA PRO A 312 1.94 -9.10 -14.82
C PRO A 312 1.43 -9.67 -16.14
N LEU A 313 1.60 -10.98 -16.34
CA LEU A 313 1.24 -11.69 -17.57
C LEU A 313 -0.04 -12.53 -17.41
N SER A 314 -0.58 -13.04 -18.52
CA SER A 314 -1.82 -13.82 -18.56
C SER A 314 -1.96 -14.90 -17.49
N PRO A 315 -0.94 -15.73 -17.18
CA PRO A 315 -1.09 -16.79 -16.18
C PRO A 315 -1.45 -16.29 -14.77
N TRP A 316 -1.09 -15.03 -14.43
CA TRP A 316 -1.51 -14.40 -13.18
C TRP A 316 -3.02 -14.13 -13.15
N PHE A 317 -3.54 -13.53 -14.21
CA PHE A 317 -4.96 -13.18 -14.31
C PHE A 317 -5.86 -14.41 -14.47
N GLU A 318 -5.40 -15.38 -15.27
CA GLU A 318 -6.09 -16.65 -15.50
C GLU A 318 -5.95 -17.64 -14.32
N LYS A 319 -5.15 -17.31 -13.28
CA LYS A 319 -4.88 -18.18 -12.12
C LYS A 319 -4.27 -19.54 -12.48
N THR A 320 -3.61 -19.63 -13.63
CA THR A 320 -2.90 -20.85 -14.05
C THR A 320 -1.52 -20.98 -13.43
N TRP A 321 -0.97 -19.87 -12.91
CA TRP A 321 0.20 -19.84 -12.05
C TRP A 321 -0.22 -19.39 -10.64
N LYS A 322 0.28 -20.09 -9.62
CA LYS A 322 -0.01 -19.83 -8.21
C LYS A 322 1.30 -19.88 -7.41
N PRO A 323 1.59 -18.92 -6.50
CA PRO A 323 2.68 -19.07 -5.53
C PRO A 323 2.39 -20.24 -4.59
N GLY A 324 3.43 -20.80 -3.98
CA GLY A 324 3.27 -21.74 -2.87
C GLY A 324 2.59 -21.09 -1.67
N GLU A 325 2.15 -21.87 -0.72
CA GLU A 325 1.73 -21.38 0.60
C GLU A 325 2.98 -21.17 1.49
N ILE A 326 2.83 -20.38 2.54
CA ILE A 326 3.88 -20.18 3.54
C ILE A 326 3.83 -21.35 4.51
N GLU A 327 4.92 -22.11 4.58
CA GLU A 327 5.01 -23.31 5.41
C GLU A 327 5.85 -23.05 6.66
N LEU A 328 5.32 -23.43 7.82
CA LEU A 328 6.10 -23.47 9.06
C LEU A 328 7.22 -24.53 8.92
N VAL A 329 8.41 -24.18 9.33
CA VAL A 329 9.57 -25.07 9.35
C VAL A 329 9.96 -25.31 10.81
N ASP A 330 10.16 -26.57 11.18
CA ASP A 330 10.58 -27.00 12.53
C ASP A 330 12.04 -26.59 12.82
#